data_748e551d4216391377154c015a56dfc6
#
_entry.id   748e551d4216391377154c015a56dfc6
#
_cell.length_a   1.000
_cell.length_b   1.000
_cell.length_c   1.000
_cell.angle_alpha   90.00
_cell.angle_beta   90.00
_cell.angle_gamma   90.00
#
_symmetry.space_group_name_H-M   'P 1'
#
loop_
_entity.id
_entity.type
_entity.pdbx_description
1 polymer ?
#
loop_
_entity_poly.entity_id
_entity_poly.type
_entity_poly.pdbx_seq_one_letter_code
_entity_poly.pdbx_strand_id
1 'polypeptide(L)'
;GLLEGQVIVAQSVIDELQALADSANAEKRGKGRRGLKLLSSLRETYGRRLVVNTTRYEGNGVDDKLLKLAADTGGTLLTADYNLAKVAEVQDLKVLNLSELVIALRPEVQPGDELNLKIVRDGKESHQGVGYLEDGTMVVVDGAHGRSGERLAVTITGALQTPTGRMVFGRLDGAEPLEPAAGRSRGKSAPKRSTKGDQDKANPR
;
A
#
# COMPACT_ATOMS: atom_id res chain seq x y z
N GLY A 1 13.63 -18.18 -11.60
CA GLY A 1 13.59 -17.14 -10.54
C GLY A 1 13.24 -15.78 -11.12
N LEU A 2 12.82 -14.87 -10.26
CA LEU A 2 12.42 -13.49 -10.66
C LEU A 2 13.58 -12.71 -11.30
N LEU A 3 14.81 -13.00 -10.87
CA LEU A 3 16.02 -12.37 -11.40
C LEU A 3 16.80 -13.37 -12.24
N GLU A 4 16.92 -13.08 -13.52
CA GLU A 4 17.75 -13.82 -14.45
C GLU A 4 19.07 -13.07 -14.73
N GLY A 5 20.13 -13.80 -15.12
CA GLY A 5 21.43 -13.20 -15.41
C GLY A 5 22.38 -13.18 -14.20
N GLN A 6 23.40 -12.33 -14.27
CA GLN A 6 24.39 -12.15 -13.21
C GLN A 6 23.90 -11.13 -12.18
N VAL A 7 24.20 -11.39 -10.92
CA VAL A 7 24.04 -10.45 -9.82
C VAL A 7 25.38 -9.79 -9.56
N ILE A 8 25.48 -8.49 -9.78
CA ILE A 8 26.70 -7.72 -9.61
C ILE A 8 26.63 -6.95 -8.30
N VAL A 9 27.59 -7.18 -7.42
CA VAL A 9 27.77 -6.42 -6.18
C VAL A 9 28.96 -5.50 -6.35
N ALA A 10 28.73 -4.18 -6.19
CA ALA A 10 29.82 -3.22 -6.25
C ALA A 10 30.74 -3.35 -5.02
N GLN A 11 32.06 -3.23 -5.22
CA GLN A 11 33.03 -3.21 -4.12
C GLN A 11 32.70 -2.12 -3.09
N SER A 12 32.22 -0.96 -3.54
CA SER A 12 31.82 0.15 -2.66
C SER A 12 30.72 -0.22 -1.65
N VAL A 13 29.80 -1.14 -1.99
CA VAL A 13 28.80 -1.66 -1.04
C VAL A 13 29.45 -2.55 0.02
N ILE A 14 30.42 -3.38 -0.38
CA ILE A 14 31.15 -4.22 0.54
C ILE A 14 31.96 -3.36 1.54
N ASP A 15 32.64 -2.34 1.01
CA ASP A 15 33.44 -1.41 1.81
C ASP A 15 32.55 -0.66 2.82
N GLU A 16 31.37 -0.24 2.43
CA GLU A 16 30.40 0.40 3.34
C GLU A 16 29.90 -0.55 4.42
N LEU A 17 29.56 -1.81 4.06
CA LEU A 17 29.15 -2.81 5.03
C LEU A 17 30.27 -3.13 6.03
N GLN A 18 31.52 -3.16 5.58
CA GLN A 18 32.68 -3.33 6.46
C GLN A 18 32.82 -2.13 7.41
N ALA A 19 32.79 -0.91 6.89
CA ALA A 19 32.84 0.30 7.71
C ALA A 19 31.74 0.34 8.76
N LEU A 20 30.52 -0.09 8.41
CA LEU A 20 29.43 -0.25 9.37
C LEU A 20 29.73 -1.33 10.41
N ALA A 21 30.28 -2.49 9.99
CA ALA A 21 30.60 -3.60 10.88
C ALA A 21 31.72 -3.26 11.89
N ASP A 22 32.60 -2.32 11.56
CA ASP A 22 33.67 -1.82 12.39
C ASP A 22 33.30 -0.58 13.22
N SER A 23 32.07 -0.09 13.06
CA SER A 23 31.57 1.10 13.77
C SER A 23 31.56 0.90 15.30
N ALA A 24 31.92 1.94 16.04
CA ALA A 24 31.78 1.98 17.50
C ALA A 24 30.30 1.89 17.95
N ASN A 25 29.36 2.36 17.14
CA ASN A 25 27.94 2.27 17.41
C ASN A 25 27.44 0.82 17.25
N ALA A 26 26.87 0.26 18.33
CA ALA A 26 26.44 -1.15 18.37
C ALA A 26 25.35 -1.47 17.32
N GLU A 27 24.42 -0.53 17.05
CA GLU A 27 23.36 -0.72 16.06
C GLU A 27 23.93 -0.76 14.65
N LYS A 28 24.77 0.22 14.29
CA LYS A 28 25.46 0.26 12.98
C LYS A 28 26.30 -0.99 12.77
N ARG A 29 27.07 -1.38 13.78
CA ARG A 29 27.89 -2.61 13.76
C ARG A 29 27.02 -3.85 13.52
N GLY A 30 25.88 -3.94 14.17
CA GLY A 30 24.92 -5.04 13.96
C GLY A 30 24.37 -5.07 12.54
N LYS A 31 24.04 -3.91 11.95
CA LYS A 31 23.58 -3.79 10.56
C LYS A 31 24.66 -4.24 9.57
N GLY A 32 25.90 -3.76 9.73
CA GLY A 32 27.03 -4.15 8.88
C GLY A 32 27.29 -5.66 8.89
N ARG A 33 27.36 -6.27 10.09
CA ARG A 33 27.56 -7.72 10.22
C ARG A 33 26.44 -8.54 9.57
N ARG A 34 25.17 -8.12 9.73
CA ARG A 34 24.05 -8.79 9.07
C ARG A 34 24.13 -8.67 7.56
N GLY A 35 24.50 -7.50 7.03
CA GLY A 35 24.68 -7.28 5.60
C GLY A 35 25.77 -8.17 5.01
N LEU A 36 26.95 -8.26 5.65
CA LEU A 36 28.04 -9.15 5.21
C LEU A 36 27.64 -10.62 5.25
N LYS A 37 26.90 -11.05 6.30
CA LYS A 37 26.36 -12.41 6.38
C LYS A 37 25.38 -12.70 5.25
N LEU A 38 24.51 -11.74 4.93
CA LEU A 38 23.55 -11.86 3.81
C LEU A 38 24.29 -12.01 2.47
N LEU A 39 25.35 -11.23 2.23
CA LEU A 39 26.18 -11.37 1.03
C LEU A 39 26.79 -12.76 0.91
N SER A 40 27.28 -13.34 2.02
CA SER A 40 27.79 -14.71 2.03
C SER A 40 26.71 -15.72 1.63
N SER A 41 25.50 -15.61 2.20
CA SER A 41 24.37 -16.48 1.85
C SER A 41 23.93 -16.30 0.39
N LEU A 42 23.94 -15.08 -0.13
CA LEU A 42 23.65 -14.81 -1.55
C LEU A 42 24.72 -15.46 -2.44
N ARG A 43 25.99 -15.43 -2.05
CA ARG A 43 27.07 -16.07 -2.81
C ARG A 43 26.91 -17.60 -2.83
N GLU A 44 26.49 -18.21 -1.74
CA GLU A 44 26.16 -19.64 -1.70
C GLU A 44 25.00 -20.00 -2.62
N THR A 45 23.94 -19.18 -2.62
CA THR A 45 22.73 -19.39 -3.42
C THR A 45 22.99 -19.18 -4.92
N TYR A 46 23.67 -18.10 -5.28
CA TYR A 46 23.85 -17.70 -6.69
C TYR A 46 25.16 -18.25 -7.30
N GLY A 47 26.11 -18.70 -6.48
CA GLY A 47 27.36 -19.30 -6.91
C GLY A 47 28.12 -18.37 -7.88
N ARG A 48 28.43 -18.88 -9.07
CA ARG A 48 29.16 -18.13 -10.12
C ARG A 48 28.37 -16.98 -10.73
N ARG A 49 27.07 -16.95 -10.53
CA ARG A 49 26.20 -15.86 -11.01
C ARG A 49 26.35 -14.59 -10.17
N LEU A 50 26.85 -14.66 -8.93
CA LEU A 50 27.17 -13.50 -8.12
C LEU A 50 28.61 -13.10 -8.35
N VAL A 51 28.80 -11.91 -8.92
CA VAL A 51 30.10 -11.33 -9.25
C VAL A 51 30.32 -10.06 -8.43
N VAL A 52 31.51 -9.93 -7.85
CA VAL A 52 31.93 -8.67 -7.23
C VAL A 52 32.63 -7.83 -8.29
N ASN A 53 32.08 -6.64 -8.55
CA ASN A 53 32.71 -5.67 -9.41
C ASN A 53 33.71 -4.82 -8.60
N THR A 54 34.99 -4.95 -8.90
CA THR A 54 36.09 -4.26 -8.21
C THR A 54 36.51 -2.97 -8.90
N THR A 55 35.83 -2.58 -9.98
CA THR A 55 36.09 -1.32 -10.68
C THR A 55 35.86 -0.15 -9.75
N ARG A 56 36.83 0.74 -9.69
CA ARG A 56 36.72 1.95 -8.87
C ARG A 56 36.07 3.05 -9.69
N TYR A 57 34.87 3.44 -9.28
CA TYR A 57 34.18 4.59 -9.83
C TYR A 57 34.45 5.82 -8.97
N GLU A 58 34.69 6.95 -9.59
CA GLU A 58 34.73 8.25 -8.90
C GLU A 58 33.32 8.69 -8.57
N GLY A 59 33.11 9.34 -7.42
CA GLY A 59 31.79 9.85 -7.01
C GLY A 59 31.70 10.08 -5.50
N ASN A 60 30.70 10.88 -5.13
CA ASN A 60 30.42 11.25 -3.75
C ASN A 60 29.51 10.19 -3.11
N GLY A 61 30.11 9.11 -2.61
CA GLY A 61 29.35 8.06 -1.92
C GLY A 61 29.12 6.81 -2.76
N VAL A 62 28.39 5.87 -2.17
CA VAL A 62 28.11 4.58 -2.80
C VAL A 62 27.06 4.72 -3.91
N ASP A 63 26.09 5.58 -3.74
CA ASP A 63 24.99 5.81 -4.69
C ASP A 63 25.50 6.23 -6.07
N ASP A 64 26.38 7.24 -6.15
CA ASP A 64 26.99 7.68 -7.40
C ASP A 64 27.75 6.56 -8.11
N LYS A 65 28.45 5.73 -7.33
CA LYS A 65 29.21 4.60 -7.88
C LYS A 65 28.30 3.50 -8.40
N LEU A 66 27.15 3.26 -7.77
CA LEU A 66 26.15 2.31 -8.23
C LEU A 66 25.49 2.77 -9.55
N LEU A 67 25.16 4.05 -9.66
CA LEU A 67 24.61 4.62 -10.90
C LEU A 67 25.61 4.47 -12.07
N LYS A 68 26.90 4.79 -11.84
CA LYS A 68 27.93 4.62 -12.84
C LYS A 68 28.16 3.17 -13.23
N LEU A 69 28.16 2.27 -12.26
CA LEU A 69 28.26 0.83 -12.53
C LEU A 69 27.07 0.33 -13.38
N ALA A 70 25.85 0.76 -13.04
CA ALA A 70 24.64 0.41 -13.80
C ALA A 70 24.70 0.94 -15.24
N ALA A 71 25.17 2.20 -15.44
CA ALA A 71 25.38 2.79 -16.75
C ALA A 71 26.41 2.02 -17.59
N ASP A 72 27.56 1.72 -17.02
CA ASP A 72 28.68 1.02 -17.70
C ASP A 72 28.30 -0.40 -18.13
N THR A 73 27.57 -1.11 -17.27
CA THR A 73 27.19 -2.51 -17.52
C THR A 73 25.91 -2.65 -18.33
N GLY A 74 25.12 -1.59 -18.49
CA GLY A 74 23.76 -1.64 -19.03
C GLY A 74 22.82 -2.52 -18.16
N GLY A 75 23.21 -2.78 -16.92
CA GLY A 75 22.49 -3.61 -15.96
C GLY A 75 21.29 -2.90 -15.35
N THR A 76 20.46 -3.66 -14.63
CA THR A 76 19.35 -3.10 -13.85
C THR A 76 19.80 -2.83 -12.43
N LEU A 77 19.67 -1.59 -11.96
CA LEU A 77 19.91 -1.22 -10.57
C LEU A 77 18.81 -1.77 -9.69
N LEU A 78 19.16 -2.61 -8.72
CA LEU A 78 18.23 -3.15 -7.74
C LEU A 78 18.43 -2.40 -6.42
N THR A 79 17.42 -1.67 -5.96
CA THR A 79 17.51 -0.87 -4.74
C THR A 79 16.19 -0.84 -3.98
N ALA A 80 16.26 -0.62 -2.66
CA ALA A 80 15.10 -0.30 -1.83
C ALA A 80 15.03 1.21 -1.52
N ASP A 81 16.08 1.97 -1.90
CA ASP A 81 16.13 3.41 -1.70
C ASP A 81 15.32 4.12 -2.77
N TYR A 82 14.29 4.86 -2.34
CA TYR A 82 13.41 5.61 -3.23
C TYR A 82 14.16 6.73 -3.99
N ASN A 83 15.04 7.46 -3.30
CA ASN A 83 15.74 8.59 -3.90
C ASN A 83 16.74 8.11 -4.96
N LEU A 84 17.49 7.07 -4.64
CA LEU A 84 18.41 6.45 -5.59
C LEU A 84 17.68 5.91 -6.83
N ALA A 85 16.51 5.28 -6.62
CA ALA A 85 15.67 4.82 -7.74
C ALA A 85 15.24 5.98 -8.66
N LYS A 86 14.78 7.10 -8.06
CA LYS A 86 14.35 8.27 -8.84
C LYS A 86 15.50 8.95 -9.58
N VAL A 87 16.69 9.01 -8.99
CA VAL A 87 17.89 9.54 -9.70
C VAL A 87 18.26 8.63 -10.87
N ALA A 88 18.19 7.30 -10.69
CA ALA A 88 18.45 6.34 -11.77
C ALA A 88 17.45 6.51 -12.93
N GLU A 89 16.15 6.66 -12.63
CA GLU A 89 15.11 6.92 -13.64
C GLU A 89 15.39 8.20 -14.45
N VAL A 90 15.77 9.30 -13.77
CA VAL A 90 16.11 10.59 -14.44
C VAL A 90 17.34 10.45 -15.35
N GLN A 91 18.22 9.50 -15.05
CA GLN A 91 19.41 9.19 -15.88
C GLN A 91 19.14 8.11 -16.94
N ASP A 92 17.88 7.76 -17.20
CA ASP A 92 17.46 6.71 -18.14
C ASP A 92 18.09 5.33 -17.84
N LEU A 93 18.44 5.05 -16.58
CA LEU A 93 18.95 3.77 -16.16
C LEU A 93 17.78 2.80 -15.85
N LYS A 94 18.00 1.53 -16.14
CA LYS A 94 17.07 0.50 -15.73
C LYS A 94 17.13 0.34 -14.22
N VAL A 95 16.00 0.50 -13.53
CA VAL A 95 15.91 0.35 -12.08
C VAL A 95 14.76 -0.56 -11.70
N LEU A 96 14.97 -1.36 -10.65
CA LEU A 96 13.93 -2.14 -10.00
C LEU A 96 13.92 -1.75 -8.51
N ASN A 97 12.90 -0.99 -8.12
CA ASN A 97 12.68 -0.62 -6.73
C ASN A 97 11.99 -1.79 -5.98
N LEU A 98 12.71 -2.38 -5.03
CA LEU A 98 12.20 -3.51 -4.25
C LEU A 98 10.98 -3.15 -3.40
N SER A 99 10.89 -1.93 -2.89
CA SER A 99 9.75 -1.48 -2.10
C SER A 99 8.49 -1.37 -2.96
N GLU A 100 8.62 -0.83 -4.16
CA GLU A 100 7.52 -0.76 -5.13
C GLU A 100 7.11 -2.15 -5.62
N LEU A 101 8.08 -3.03 -5.86
CA LEU A 101 7.82 -4.42 -6.23
C LEU A 101 7.03 -5.17 -5.15
N VAL A 102 7.39 -5.02 -3.87
CA VAL A 102 6.65 -5.63 -2.75
C VAL A 102 5.21 -5.13 -2.71
N ILE A 103 4.98 -3.84 -2.93
CA ILE A 103 3.63 -3.27 -2.99
C ILE A 103 2.85 -3.85 -4.19
N ALA A 104 3.47 -3.92 -5.37
CA ALA A 104 2.85 -4.43 -6.59
C ALA A 104 2.52 -5.93 -6.51
N LEU A 105 3.28 -6.70 -5.73
CA LEU A 105 3.06 -8.15 -5.54
C LEU A 105 2.12 -8.47 -4.38
N ARG A 106 1.65 -7.49 -3.61
CA ARG A 106 0.68 -7.74 -2.54
C ARG A 106 -0.62 -8.27 -3.13
N PRO A 107 -1.15 -9.38 -2.58
CA PRO A 107 -2.48 -9.85 -2.99
C PRO A 107 -3.49 -8.73 -2.75
N GLU A 108 -4.25 -8.41 -3.77
CA GLU A 108 -5.39 -7.53 -3.59
C GLU A 108 -6.46 -8.26 -2.79
N VAL A 109 -6.97 -7.58 -1.78
CA VAL A 109 -8.08 -8.10 -0.99
C VAL A 109 -9.31 -8.22 -1.88
N GLN A 110 -9.93 -9.39 -1.88
CA GLN A 110 -11.08 -9.74 -2.71
C GLN A 110 -12.34 -9.98 -1.87
N PRO A 111 -13.53 -9.83 -2.44
CA PRO A 111 -14.76 -10.22 -1.78
C PRO A 111 -14.71 -11.71 -1.37
N GLY A 112 -15.05 -11.96 -0.10
CA GLY A 112 -14.97 -13.29 0.53
C GLY A 112 -13.71 -13.51 1.39
N ASP A 113 -12.70 -12.63 1.30
CA ASP A 113 -11.53 -12.73 2.17
C ASP A 113 -11.88 -12.40 3.62
N GLU A 114 -11.30 -13.16 4.55
CA GLU A 114 -11.41 -12.90 5.98
C GLU A 114 -10.14 -12.25 6.51
N LEU A 115 -10.29 -11.13 7.21
CA LEU A 115 -9.18 -10.34 7.74
C LEU A 115 -9.36 -10.03 9.21
N ASN A 116 -8.27 -10.04 9.97
CA ASN A 116 -8.24 -9.48 11.32
C ASN A 116 -7.86 -7.99 11.24
N LEU A 117 -8.86 -7.12 11.35
CA LEU A 117 -8.71 -5.69 11.18
C LEU A 117 -8.85 -4.95 12.52
N LYS A 118 -7.95 -4.00 12.77
CA LYS A 118 -8.11 -3.07 13.90
C LYS A 118 -9.01 -1.91 13.49
N ILE A 119 -10.11 -1.74 14.21
CA ILE A 119 -11.00 -0.58 14.05
C ILE A 119 -10.34 0.63 14.71
N VAL A 120 -10.21 1.72 13.97
CA VAL A 120 -9.52 2.94 14.41
C VAL A 120 -10.50 4.02 14.84
N ARG A 121 -11.65 4.11 14.18
CA ARG A 121 -12.71 5.09 14.45
C ARG A 121 -14.05 4.60 13.93
N ASP A 122 -15.11 5.29 14.30
CA ASP A 122 -16.44 5.07 13.74
C ASP A 122 -16.52 5.56 12.30
N GLY A 123 -17.37 4.91 11.52
CA GLY A 123 -17.64 5.22 10.13
C GLY A 123 -18.57 6.43 9.96
N LYS A 124 -18.93 6.71 8.73
CA LYS A 124 -19.83 7.81 8.38
C LYS A 124 -21.28 7.48 8.74
N GLU A 125 -21.67 6.22 8.65
CA GLU A 125 -23.00 5.75 9.01
C GLU A 125 -22.99 5.17 10.44
N SER A 126 -24.16 5.20 11.09
CA SER A 126 -24.32 4.90 12.51
C SER A 126 -24.01 3.45 12.92
N HIS A 127 -23.81 2.55 11.96
CA HIS A 127 -23.49 1.14 12.20
C HIS A 127 -22.06 0.77 11.76
N GLN A 128 -21.31 1.72 11.19
CA GLN A 128 -20.01 1.46 10.58
C GLN A 128 -18.84 1.79 11.50
N GLY A 129 -17.77 1.00 11.36
CA GLY A 129 -16.43 1.30 11.83
C GLY A 129 -15.44 1.41 10.66
N VAL A 130 -14.32 2.05 10.89
CA VAL A 130 -13.24 2.21 9.89
C VAL A 130 -11.94 1.67 10.45
N GLY A 131 -11.28 0.84 9.66
CA GLY A 131 -9.91 0.39 9.86
C GLY A 131 -9.06 0.64 8.62
N TYR A 132 -7.78 0.26 8.70
CA TYR A 132 -6.84 0.37 7.60
C TYR A 132 -6.04 -0.91 7.46
N LEU A 133 -5.82 -1.33 6.22
CA LEU A 133 -4.87 -2.38 5.89
C LEU A 133 -3.43 -1.86 6.07
N GLU A 134 -2.46 -2.76 6.03
CA GLU A 134 -1.04 -2.39 6.17
C GLU A 134 -0.52 -1.45 5.07
N ASP A 135 -1.16 -1.46 3.91
CA ASP A 135 -0.85 -0.58 2.77
C ASP A 135 -1.53 0.79 2.85
N GLY A 136 -2.30 1.05 3.92
CA GLY A 136 -3.08 2.28 4.10
C GLY A 136 -4.45 2.27 3.43
N THR A 137 -4.85 1.19 2.77
CA THR A 137 -6.20 1.07 2.19
C THR A 137 -7.26 1.14 3.28
N MET A 138 -8.23 2.05 3.11
CA MET A 138 -9.32 2.21 4.06
C MET A 138 -10.35 1.10 3.91
N VAL A 139 -10.71 0.49 5.04
CA VAL A 139 -11.76 -0.53 5.12
C VAL A 139 -12.91 -0.01 5.96
N VAL A 140 -14.10 0.05 5.36
CA VAL A 140 -15.36 0.38 6.04
C VAL A 140 -16.03 -0.92 6.43
N VAL A 141 -16.29 -1.11 7.72
CA VAL A 141 -16.81 -2.35 8.28
C VAL A 141 -18.21 -2.15 8.86
N ASP A 142 -19.17 -2.84 8.28
CA ASP A 142 -20.54 -2.83 8.80
C ASP A 142 -20.64 -3.62 10.10
N GLY A 143 -21.40 -3.09 11.06
CA GLY A 143 -21.56 -3.65 12.39
C GLY A 143 -20.44 -3.31 13.38
N ALA A 144 -19.45 -2.50 13.00
CA ALA A 144 -18.28 -2.18 13.83
C ALA A 144 -18.35 -0.81 14.53
N HIS A 145 -19.53 -0.18 14.58
CA HIS A 145 -19.73 1.08 15.32
C HIS A 145 -19.47 0.90 16.83
N GLY A 146 -18.80 1.86 17.43
CA GLY A 146 -18.47 1.84 18.87
C GLY A 146 -17.36 0.85 19.27
N ARG A 147 -16.73 0.15 18.29
CA ARG A 147 -15.69 -0.85 18.56
C ARG A 147 -14.28 -0.34 18.26
N SER A 148 -14.08 0.97 18.32
CA SER A 148 -12.77 1.61 18.12
C SER A 148 -11.74 1.07 19.11
N GLY A 149 -10.56 0.71 18.59
CA GLY A 149 -9.46 0.09 19.33
C GLY A 149 -9.45 -1.43 19.31
N GLU A 150 -10.55 -2.09 18.98
CA GLU A 150 -10.66 -3.55 18.92
C GLU A 150 -10.09 -4.12 17.61
N ARG A 151 -9.61 -5.37 17.67
CA ARG A 151 -9.30 -6.19 16.49
C ARG A 151 -10.44 -7.16 16.24
N LEU A 152 -11.01 -7.13 15.06
CA LEU A 152 -12.22 -7.86 14.68
C LEU A 152 -11.96 -8.70 13.45
N ALA A 153 -12.56 -9.89 13.41
CA ALA A 153 -12.64 -10.69 12.19
C ALA A 153 -13.68 -10.07 11.27
N VAL A 154 -13.26 -9.75 10.06
CA VAL A 154 -14.04 -9.03 9.04
C VAL A 154 -14.01 -9.79 7.75
N THR A 155 -15.17 -10.13 7.20
CA THR A 155 -15.29 -10.67 5.84
C THR A 155 -15.46 -9.54 4.86
N ILE A 156 -14.62 -9.50 3.82
CA ILE A 156 -14.68 -8.49 2.77
C ILE A 156 -15.90 -8.74 1.87
N THR A 157 -16.67 -7.70 1.62
CA THR A 157 -17.88 -7.75 0.80
C THR A 157 -17.71 -7.08 -0.56
N GLY A 158 -16.74 -6.18 -0.69
CA GLY A 158 -16.47 -5.48 -1.95
C GLY A 158 -15.35 -4.47 -1.86
N ALA A 159 -15.00 -3.90 -3.01
CA ALA A 159 -14.06 -2.80 -3.10
C ALA A 159 -14.52 -1.77 -4.13
N LEU A 160 -14.21 -0.50 -3.88
CA LEU A 160 -14.53 0.62 -4.78
C LEU A 160 -13.27 1.45 -5.00
N GLN A 161 -12.98 1.74 -6.28
CA GLN A 161 -11.93 2.70 -6.63
C GLN A 161 -12.52 4.11 -6.58
N THR A 162 -11.89 4.99 -5.79
CA THR A 162 -12.28 6.40 -5.68
C THR A 162 -11.13 7.29 -6.18
N PRO A 163 -11.39 8.56 -6.52
CA PRO A 163 -10.31 9.49 -6.90
C PRO A 163 -9.24 9.69 -5.80
N THR A 164 -9.60 9.45 -4.55
CA THR A 164 -8.70 9.59 -3.39
C THR A 164 -8.01 8.29 -2.97
N GLY A 165 -8.24 7.19 -3.71
CA GLY A 165 -7.67 5.88 -3.43
C GLY A 165 -8.70 4.74 -3.43
N ARG A 166 -8.24 3.55 -3.15
CA ARG A 166 -9.08 2.36 -3.03
C ARG A 166 -9.75 2.33 -1.66
N MET A 167 -11.04 2.00 -1.64
CA MET A 167 -11.85 1.79 -0.44
C MET A 167 -12.40 0.37 -0.48
N VAL A 168 -12.29 -0.34 0.62
CA VAL A 168 -12.76 -1.71 0.77
C VAL A 168 -13.92 -1.73 1.75
N PHE A 169 -14.91 -2.57 1.51
CA PHE A 169 -16.06 -2.78 2.38
C PHE A 169 -15.99 -4.18 2.98
N GLY A 170 -16.33 -4.29 4.23
CA GLY A 170 -16.39 -5.55 4.95
C GLY A 170 -17.54 -5.56 5.96
N ARG A 171 -17.82 -6.72 6.51
CA ARG A 171 -18.78 -6.93 7.59
C ARG A 171 -18.15 -7.75 8.70
N LEU A 172 -18.65 -7.61 9.90
CA LEU A 172 -18.26 -8.50 10.99
C LEU A 172 -18.77 -9.92 10.75
N ASP A 173 -17.94 -10.90 11.07
CA ASP A 173 -18.37 -12.30 11.05
C ASP A 173 -19.49 -12.49 12.08
N GLY A 174 -20.63 -13.06 11.60
CA GLY A 174 -21.83 -13.25 12.40
C GLY A 174 -22.84 -12.10 12.40
N ALA A 175 -22.59 -11.01 11.66
CA ALA A 175 -23.61 -9.99 11.42
C ALA A 175 -24.52 -10.40 10.25
N GLU A 176 -25.84 -10.34 10.43
CA GLU A 176 -26.79 -10.56 9.34
C GLU A 176 -26.54 -9.56 8.18
N PRO A 177 -26.70 -9.98 6.91
CA PRO A 177 -26.57 -9.08 5.78
C PRO A 177 -27.57 -7.95 5.88
N LEU A 178 -27.12 -6.72 6.06
CA LEU A 178 -27.98 -5.55 5.86
C LEU A 178 -28.29 -5.48 4.37
N GLU A 179 -29.57 -5.61 3.99
CA GLU A 179 -30.00 -5.40 2.61
C GLU A 179 -29.53 -4.01 2.14
N PRO A 180 -29.04 -3.89 0.89
CA PRO A 180 -28.67 -2.61 0.35
C PRO A 180 -29.91 -1.72 0.37
N ALA A 181 -29.83 -0.56 1.02
CA ALA A 181 -30.91 0.42 1.06
C ALA A 181 -31.31 0.77 -0.38
N ALA A 182 -32.37 0.13 -0.86
CA ALA A 182 -32.99 0.42 -2.14
C ALA A 182 -33.30 1.92 -2.18
N GLY A 183 -32.80 2.59 -3.20
CA GLY A 183 -32.88 4.02 -3.38
C GLY A 183 -34.30 4.53 -3.12
N ARG A 184 -34.46 5.31 -2.07
CA ARG A 184 -35.66 6.09 -1.85
C ARG A 184 -35.80 7.08 -3.01
N SER A 185 -36.56 6.67 -4.05
CA SER A 185 -37.09 7.57 -5.06
C SER A 185 -37.93 8.62 -4.32
N ARG A 186 -37.52 9.87 -4.37
CA ARG A 186 -38.31 11.01 -3.94
C ARG A 186 -39.58 11.03 -4.81
N GLY A 187 -40.67 10.46 -4.30
CA GLY A 187 -41.99 10.64 -4.80
C GLY A 187 -42.35 12.13 -4.65
N LYS A 188 -42.49 12.82 -5.78
CA LYS A 188 -43.11 14.14 -5.87
C LYS A 188 -44.57 14.00 -5.42
N SER A 189 -44.90 14.48 -4.23
CA SER A 189 -46.28 14.72 -3.83
C SER A 189 -46.82 15.92 -4.62
N ALA A 190 -47.75 15.66 -5.53
CA ALA A 190 -48.55 16.68 -6.20
C ALA A 190 -49.52 17.33 -5.21
N PRO A 191 -49.78 18.65 -5.28
CA PRO A 191 -50.74 19.31 -4.40
C PRO A 191 -52.16 18.96 -4.83
N LYS A 192 -52.98 18.46 -3.88
CA LYS A 192 -54.42 18.27 -4.05
C LYS A 192 -55.11 19.63 -4.22
N ARG A 193 -55.70 19.86 -5.37
CA ARG A 193 -56.71 20.90 -5.62
C ARG A 193 -57.97 20.54 -4.79
N SER A 194 -58.33 21.37 -3.84
CA SER A 194 -59.63 21.35 -3.19
C SER A 194 -60.58 22.20 -4.03
N THR A 195 -61.54 21.56 -4.67
CA THR A 195 -62.77 22.18 -5.18
C THR A 195 -63.69 22.43 -4.00
N LYS A 196 -63.98 23.67 -3.76
CA LYS A 196 -65.04 24.09 -2.84
C LYS A 196 -66.24 24.53 -3.66
N GLY A 197 -67.32 23.77 -3.51
CA GLY A 197 -68.63 24.06 -4.10
C GLY A 197 -69.33 25.27 -3.49
N ASP A 198 -70.05 25.80 -4.31
CA ASP A 198 -71.01 26.85 -4.28
C ASP A 198 -72.19 26.57 -3.30
N GLN A 199 -72.65 27.58 -2.60
CA GLN A 199 -73.99 27.75 -2.10
C GLN A 199 -74.09 29.14 -1.46
N ASP A 200 -74.53 30.07 -2.19
CA ASP A 200 -75.88 30.63 -2.23
C ASP A 200 -76.51 30.98 -0.86
N LYS A 201 -76.74 32.22 -0.60
CA LYS A 201 -77.99 32.83 -0.20
C LYS A 201 -77.85 34.28 0.29
N ALA A 202 -78.52 35.15 -0.48
CA ALA A 202 -79.60 36.08 -0.10
C ALA A 202 -79.28 37.25 0.84
N ASN A 203 -79.23 38.44 0.29
CA ASN A 203 -80.01 39.68 0.46
C ASN A 203 -80.87 39.79 1.78
N PRO A 204 -81.37 40.96 2.23
CA PRO A 204 -81.20 42.34 1.78
C PRO A 204 -81.05 43.37 2.97
N ARG A 205 -80.58 44.51 2.72
CA ARG A 205 -81.13 45.89 2.85
C ARG A 205 -79.99 46.92 2.85
#